data_0ced9add4d49d646c3292e101bbae462
#
_entry.id   0ced9add4d49d646c3292e101bbae462
#
_cell.length_a   1.000
_cell.length_b   1.000
_cell.length_c   1.000
_cell.angle_alpha   90.00
_cell.angle_beta   90.00
_cell.angle_gamma   90.00
#
_symmetry.space_group_name_H-M   'P 1'
#
loop_
_entity.id
_entity.type
_entity.pdbx_description
1 polymer ?
#
loop_
_entity_poly.entity_id
_entity_poly.type
_entity_poly.pdbx_seq_one_letter_code
_entity_poly.pdbx_strand_id
1 'polypeptide(L)'
;MKKSALLVLAPVFCVCLMGNSALGKPAQTTKYTYYAISDNTPGAIYSTLVKRGPRVGGVKAYAATTAVSSQSGQLVQGKYCSLEGYKFKIDFTIKLPKLKNEAALSGVTRNDWKKFSSFLKTHEETHRSIWLACATELETKVHAIKAKSCGDLNKKTTRLWEQMRTSCAKKQDAFDAAEQARLLRHPFVRLVLSQGSSTSKALAVLKKK
;
A
#
# COMPACT_ATOMS: atom_id res chain seq x y z
N MET A 1 -10.54 -78.69 -16.24
CA MET A 1 -9.71 -77.51 -16.06
C MET A 1 -10.63 -76.25 -16.14
N LYS A 2 -11.01 -75.73 -14.98
CA LYS A 2 -11.91 -74.54 -14.89
C LYS A 2 -11.05 -73.29 -14.84
N LYS A 3 -11.22 -72.33 -15.81
CA LYS A 3 -10.57 -71.08 -15.84
C LYS A 3 -11.50 -70.07 -15.13
N SER A 4 -11.09 -69.54 -13.96
CA SER A 4 -11.76 -68.46 -13.28
C SER A 4 -11.26 -67.10 -13.85
N ALA A 5 -12.18 -66.31 -14.35
CA ALA A 5 -11.90 -64.96 -14.78
C ALA A 5 -12.06 -64.02 -13.58
N LEU A 6 -10.99 -63.33 -13.22
CA LEU A 6 -10.98 -62.31 -12.18
C LEU A 6 -11.42 -60.95 -12.77
N LEU A 7 -12.57 -60.48 -12.31
CA LEU A 7 -13.11 -59.17 -12.71
C LEU A 7 -12.47 -58.11 -11.80
N VAL A 8 -11.58 -57.28 -12.35
CA VAL A 8 -10.98 -56.15 -11.63
C VAL A 8 -11.90 -54.95 -11.79
N LEU A 9 -12.61 -54.56 -10.72
CA LEU A 9 -13.34 -53.29 -10.63
C LEU A 9 -12.34 -52.18 -10.30
N ALA A 10 -12.11 -51.26 -11.24
CA ALA A 10 -11.37 -50.02 -10.99
C ALA A 10 -12.28 -48.99 -10.29
N PRO A 11 -11.84 -48.38 -9.20
CA PRO A 11 -12.62 -47.30 -8.59
C PRO A 11 -12.52 -46.01 -9.45
N VAL A 12 -13.68 -45.51 -9.90
CA VAL A 12 -13.80 -44.21 -10.53
C VAL A 12 -13.61 -43.13 -9.44
N PHE A 13 -12.43 -42.53 -9.44
CA PHE A 13 -12.15 -41.38 -8.57
C PHE A 13 -12.84 -40.14 -9.19
N CYS A 14 -14.00 -39.77 -8.64
CA CYS A 14 -14.66 -38.54 -8.97
C CYS A 14 -13.85 -37.36 -8.35
N VAL A 15 -12.95 -36.75 -9.12
CA VAL A 15 -12.26 -35.54 -8.75
C VAL A 15 -13.27 -34.37 -8.84
N CYS A 16 -13.90 -34.05 -7.73
CA CYS A 16 -14.63 -32.78 -7.59
C CYS A 16 -13.64 -31.64 -7.72
N LEU A 17 -13.51 -31.07 -8.91
CA LEU A 17 -12.87 -29.77 -9.13
C LEU A 17 -13.72 -28.72 -8.41
N MET A 18 -13.40 -28.49 -7.12
CA MET A 18 -13.85 -27.29 -6.43
C MET A 18 -13.20 -26.10 -7.13
N GLY A 19 -13.95 -25.49 -8.04
CA GLY A 19 -13.57 -24.24 -8.67
C GLY A 19 -13.42 -23.18 -7.58
N ASN A 20 -12.21 -22.95 -7.09
CA ASN A 20 -11.88 -21.75 -6.36
C ASN A 20 -12.12 -20.58 -7.32
N SER A 21 -13.27 -19.92 -7.19
CA SER A 21 -13.48 -18.61 -7.76
C SER A 21 -12.46 -17.68 -7.09
N ALA A 22 -11.29 -17.52 -7.71
CA ALA A 22 -10.31 -16.55 -7.28
C ALA A 22 -11.01 -15.19 -7.36
N LEU A 23 -11.40 -14.65 -6.21
CA LEU A 23 -11.86 -13.26 -6.12
C LEU A 23 -10.76 -12.42 -6.77
N GLY A 24 -11.12 -11.69 -7.83
CA GLY A 24 -10.16 -10.88 -8.58
C GLY A 24 -9.50 -9.86 -7.63
N LYS A 25 -8.22 -9.58 -7.85
CA LYS A 25 -7.55 -8.51 -7.10
C LYS A 25 -8.23 -7.18 -7.43
N PRO A 26 -8.33 -6.23 -6.46
CA PRO A 26 -8.86 -4.90 -6.72
C PRO A 26 -8.21 -4.26 -7.94
N ALA A 27 -9.00 -3.61 -8.79
CA ALA A 27 -8.47 -2.88 -9.92
C ALA A 27 -7.62 -1.72 -9.41
N GLN A 28 -6.41 -1.56 -9.97
CA GLN A 28 -5.49 -0.53 -9.50
C GLN A 28 -4.71 0.12 -10.63
N THR A 29 -4.38 1.40 -10.44
CA THR A 29 -3.32 2.08 -11.19
C THR A 29 -2.30 2.67 -10.22
N THR A 30 -1.06 2.87 -10.68
CA THR A 30 -0.03 3.52 -9.87
C THR A 30 0.72 4.53 -10.75
N LYS A 31 0.69 5.80 -10.34
CA LYS A 31 1.42 6.89 -10.97
C LYS A 31 2.54 7.34 -10.05
N TYR A 32 3.76 7.42 -10.59
CA TYR A 32 4.89 8.03 -9.90
C TYR A 32 5.04 9.49 -10.30
N THR A 33 5.21 10.35 -9.32
CA THR A 33 5.50 11.77 -9.51
C THR A 33 6.73 12.16 -8.73
N TYR A 34 7.43 13.21 -9.15
CA TYR A 34 8.70 13.57 -8.55
C TYR A 34 8.72 15.07 -8.22
N TYR A 35 9.35 15.42 -7.09
CA TYR A 35 9.76 16.80 -6.85
C TYR A 35 11.27 16.91 -6.93
N ALA A 36 11.73 17.97 -7.60
CA ALA A 36 13.13 18.14 -7.92
C ALA A 36 13.92 18.68 -6.72
N ILE A 37 15.13 18.12 -6.54
CA ILE A 37 16.17 18.60 -5.63
C ILE A 37 17.36 19.01 -6.50
N SER A 38 17.83 20.26 -6.33
CA SER A 38 18.95 20.82 -7.09
C SER A 38 20.25 20.87 -6.29
N ASP A 39 20.19 20.52 -5.01
CA ASP A 39 21.29 20.58 -4.05
C ASP A 39 22.28 19.43 -4.27
N ASN A 40 23.54 19.65 -3.87
CA ASN A 40 24.65 18.73 -4.07
C ASN A 40 25.41 18.35 -2.78
N THR A 41 24.97 18.87 -1.62
CA THR A 41 25.51 18.47 -0.31
C THR A 41 24.45 17.72 0.51
N PRO A 42 24.84 16.75 1.36
CA PRO A 42 23.87 15.99 2.15
C PRO A 42 22.93 16.87 2.98
N GLY A 43 23.44 17.88 3.67
CA GLY A 43 22.65 18.78 4.50
C GLY A 43 21.66 19.63 3.70
N ALA A 44 22.07 20.16 2.53
CA ALA A 44 21.18 20.93 1.66
C ALA A 44 20.09 20.06 1.03
N ILE A 45 20.44 18.85 0.57
CA ILE A 45 19.49 17.85 0.07
C ILE A 45 18.43 17.56 1.15
N TYR A 46 18.89 17.30 2.38
CA TYR A 46 17.99 17.00 3.51
C TYR A 46 17.08 18.19 3.85
N SER A 47 17.62 19.40 3.86
CA SER A 47 16.84 20.64 4.05
C SER A 47 15.74 20.76 2.99
N THR A 48 16.04 20.46 1.74
CA THR A 48 15.06 20.47 0.65
C THR A 48 14.02 19.39 0.78
N LEU A 49 14.39 18.16 1.21
CA LEU A 49 13.43 17.10 1.55
C LEU A 49 12.41 17.59 2.57
N VAL A 50 12.87 18.19 3.66
CA VAL A 50 12.00 18.71 4.73
C VAL A 50 11.13 19.88 4.24
N LYS A 51 11.67 20.79 3.44
CA LYS A 51 10.94 21.99 2.97
C LYS A 51 9.95 21.69 1.86
N ARG A 52 10.34 20.88 0.86
CA ARG A 52 9.59 20.67 -0.40
C ARG A 52 8.85 19.34 -0.46
N GLY A 53 9.11 18.43 0.47
CA GLY A 53 8.42 17.16 0.55
C GLY A 53 6.90 17.30 0.63
N PRO A 54 6.14 16.28 0.27
CA PRO A 54 4.68 16.27 0.33
C PRO A 54 4.16 16.50 1.76
N ARG A 55 2.88 16.80 1.89
CA ARG A 55 2.16 16.83 3.18
C ARG A 55 1.23 15.65 3.26
N VAL A 56 1.26 14.94 4.37
CA VAL A 56 0.35 13.85 4.71
C VAL A 56 -0.27 14.18 6.07
N GLY A 57 -1.59 14.26 6.14
CA GLY A 57 -2.27 14.66 7.38
C GLY A 57 -1.81 16.02 7.94
N GLY A 58 -1.40 16.95 7.06
CA GLY A 58 -0.85 18.26 7.48
C GLY A 58 0.65 18.25 7.83
N VAL A 59 1.27 17.10 8.02
CA VAL A 59 2.68 16.91 8.38
C VAL A 59 3.54 16.74 7.12
N LYS A 60 4.76 17.32 7.13
CA LYS A 60 5.74 17.12 6.04
C LYS A 60 6.32 15.71 6.07
N ALA A 61 6.42 15.09 4.89
CA ALA A 61 7.05 13.80 4.65
C ALA A 61 8.10 13.92 3.54
N TYR A 62 9.04 12.98 3.48
CA TYR A 62 10.06 12.94 2.42
C TYR A 62 9.52 12.37 1.12
N ALA A 63 8.55 11.49 1.23
CA ALA A 63 7.78 10.92 0.13
C ALA A 63 6.33 10.74 0.59
N ALA A 64 5.42 10.39 -0.30
CA ALA A 64 4.04 10.10 0.08
C ALA A 64 3.33 9.24 -0.95
N THR A 65 2.54 8.31 -0.48
CA THR A 65 1.55 7.57 -1.24
C THR A 65 0.17 8.13 -0.94
N THR A 66 -0.53 8.58 -1.97
CA THR A 66 -1.95 8.95 -1.89
C THR A 66 -2.79 7.93 -2.65
N ALA A 67 -3.97 7.64 -2.13
CA ALA A 67 -4.91 6.70 -2.72
C ALA A 67 -6.27 7.38 -2.93
N VAL A 68 -6.81 7.29 -4.14
CA VAL A 68 -8.19 7.65 -4.46
C VAL A 68 -8.92 6.37 -4.82
N SER A 69 -10.02 6.07 -4.12
CA SER A 69 -10.76 4.86 -4.35
C SER A 69 -12.17 5.14 -4.83
N SER A 70 -12.68 4.22 -5.64
CA SER A 70 -14.06 4.18 -6.08
C SER A 70 -14.60 2.77 -5.98
N GLN A 71 -15.90 2.64 -5.84
CA GLN A 71 -16.58 1.36 -5.81
C GLN A 71 -17.81 1.42 -6.72
N SER A 72 -18.12 0.30 -7.35
CA SER A 72 -19.27 0.13 -8.22
C SER A 72 -19.89 -1.24 -8.00
N GLY A 73 -21.16 -1.38 -8.33
CA GLY A 73 -21.93 -2.62 -8.24
C GLY A 73 -23.41 -2.31 -8.36
N GLN A 74 -24.20 -3.34 -8.61
CA GLN A 74 -25.64 -3.24 -8.76
C GLN A 74 -26.37 -3.97 -7.63
N LEU A 75 -27.28 -3.29 -6.97
CA LEU A 75 -28.17 -3.90 -5.98
C LEU A 75 -29.24 -4.72 -6.71
N VAL A 76 -29.32 -6.01 -6.42
CA VAL A 76 -30.28 -6.93 -7.03
C VAL A 76 -31.14 -7.53 -5.92
N GLN A 77 -32.47 -7.28 -5.97
CA GLN A 77 -33.46 -7.79 -5.03
C GLN A 77 -34.04 -9.10 -5.55
N GLY A 78 -33.76 -10.20 -4.85
CA GLY A 78 -34.43 -11.47 -4.98
C GLY A 78 -35.05 -11.85 -3.64
N LYS A 79 -34.95 -13.12 -3.21
CA LYS A 79 -35.28 -13.56 -1.85
C LYS A 79 -34.52 -12.76 -0.77
N TYR A 80 -33.27 -12.40 -1.10
CA TYR A 80 -32.42 -11.46 -0.39
C TYR A 80 -31.89 -10.44 -1.39
N CYS A 81 -31.53 -9.24 -0.92
CA CYS A 81 -30.75 -8.31 -1.73
C CYS A 81 -29.28 -8.69 -1.68
N SER A 82 -28.63 -8.68 -2.82
CA SER A 82 -27.18 -8.87 -3.03
C SER A 82 -26.58 -7.70 -3.82
N LEU A 83 -25.27 -7.52 -3.74
CA LEU A 83 -24.53 -6.55 -4.55
C LEU A 83 -23.79 -7.33 -5.65
N GLU A 84 -24.32 -7.26 -6.87
CA GLU A 84 -23.76 -7.95 -8.02
C GLU A 84 -22.75 -7.09 -8.76
N GLY A 85 -21.76 -7.73 -9.35
CA GLY A 85 -20.69 -7.03 -10.09
C GLY A 85 -19.90 -6.04 -9.25
N TYR A 86 -19.84 -6.20 -7.93
CA TYR A 86 -19.09 -5.30 -7.07
C TYR A 86 -17.62 -5.29 -7.46
N LYS A 87 -17.10 -4.08 -7.67
CA LYS A 87 -15.70 -3.82 -8.00
C LYS A 87 -15.19 -2.67 -7.13
N PHE A 88 -14.00 -2.85 -6.62
CA PHE A 88 -13.26 -1.82 -5.92
C PHE A 88 -12.05 -1.40 -6.76
N LYS A 89 -11.89 -0.10 -6.99
CA LYS A 89 -10.77 0.46 -7.75
C LYS A 89 -10.01 1.43 -6.86
N ILE A 90 -8.67 1.39 -6.94
CA ILE A 90 -7.78 2.33 -6.27
C ILE A 90 -6.78 2.89 -7.27
N ASP A 91 -6.73 4.22 -7.36
CA ASP A 91 -5.71 4.94 -8.12
C ASP A 91 -4.69 5.53 -7.15
N PHE A 92 -3.44 5.06 -7.23
CA PHE A 92 -2.34 5.50 -6.39
C PHE A 92 -1.51 6.58 -7.09
N THR A 93 -1.09 7.59 -6.31
CA THR A 93 -0.02 8.50 -6.71
C THR A 93 1.08 8.44 -5.67
N ILE A 94 2.27 8.00 -6.08
CA ILE A 94 3.47 7.95 -5.26
C ILE A 94 4.36 9.14 -5.64
N LYS A 95 4.59 10.05 -4.68
CA LYS A 95 5.41 11.24 -4.86
C LYS A 95 6.76 11.06 -4.18
N LEU A 96 7.83 11.10 -4.97
CA LEU A 96 9.20 10.82 -4.54
C LEU A 96 10.13 12.02 -4.79
N PRO A 97 11.22 12.17 -4.02
CA PRO A 97 12.28 13.10 -4.36
C PRO A 97 13.09 12.62 -5.58
N LYS A 98 13.59 13.58 -6.38
CA LYS A 98 14.51 13.29 -7.49
C LYS A 98 15.59 14.36 -7.56
N LEU A 99 16.85 13.95 -7.43
CA LEU A 99 17.99 14.83 -7.70
C LEU A 99 18.06 15.19 -9.18
N LYS A 100 18.28 16.46 -9.49
CA LYS A 100 18.50 16.93 -10.87
C LYS A 100 19.84 16.47 -11.43
N ASN A 101 20.87 16.45 -10.58
CA ASN A 101 22.22 16.08 -10.98
C ASN A 101 22.89 15.20 -9.92
N GLU A 102 22.67 13.90 -9.99
CA GLU A 102 23.33 12.93 -9.09
C GLU A 102 24.84 12.84 -9.34
N ALA A 103 25.29 13.14 -10.56
CA ALA A 103 26.72 13.08 -10.91
C ALA A 103 27.55 14.12 -10.16
N ALA A 104 26.94 15.23 -9.74
CA ALA A 104 27.60 16.28 -8.94
C ALA A 104 27.88 15.85 -7.49
N LEU A 105 27.33 14.75 -7.01
CA LEU A 105 27.59 14.25 -5.67
C LEU A 105 28.94 13.53 -5.59
N SER A 106 29.62 13.63 -4.43
CA SER A 106 30.76 12.73 -4.14
C SER A 106 30.33 11.27 -4.19
N GLY A 107 31.28 10.36 -4.43
CA GLY A 107 30.99 8.93 -4.57
C GLY A 107 30.21 8.34 -3.38
N VAL A 108 30.64 8.67 -2.14
CA VAL A 108 29.98 8.21 -0.90
C VAL A 108 28.57 8.80 -0.79
N THR A 109 28.44 10.11 -0.93
CA THR A 109 27.13 10.80 -0.85
C THR A 109 26.15 10.27 -1.91
N ARG A 110 26.65 10.02 -3.14
CA ARG A 110 25.83 9.47 -4.22
C ARG A 110 25.32 8.07 -3.89
N ASN A 111 26.18 7.20 -3.37
CA ASN A 111 25.78 5.85 -2.99
C ASN A 111 24.75 5.85 -1.86
N ASP A 112 24.96 6.69 -0.83
CA ASP A 112 24.03 6.79 0.29
C ASP A 112 22.70 7.42 -0.13
N TRP A 113 22.72 8.41 -1.03
CA TRP A 113 21.52 8.96 -1.64
C TRP A 113 20.73 7.90 -2.43
N LYS A 114 21.39 7.10 -3.27
CA LYS A 114 20.72 6.04 -4.04
C LYS A 114 20.03 5.03 -3.11
N LYS A 115 20.71 4.60 -2.04
CA LYS A 115 20.12 3.72 -1.03
C LYS A 115 18.91 4.38 -0.35
N PHE A 116 19.03 5.67 -0.02
CA PHE A 116 17.95 6.42 0.63
C PHE A 116 16.75 6.61 -0.29
N SER A 117 16.97 6.97 -1.54
CA SER A 117 15.89 7.10 -2.54
C SER A 117 15.17 5.77 -2.78
N SER A 118 15.91 4.65 -2.83
CA SER A 118 15.34 3.31 -2.92
C SER A 118 14.55 2.94 -1.67
N PHE A 119 15.08 3.26 -0.48
CA PHE A 119 14.37 3.05 0.79
C PHE A 119 13.03 3.80 0.80
N LEU A 120 13.00 5.09 0.42
CA LEU A 120 11.76 5.87 0.33
C LEU A 120 10.77 5.26 -0.66
N LYS A 121 11.25 4.83 -1.83
CA LYS A 121 10.39 4.17 -2.83
C LYS A 121 9.76 2.89 -2.27
N THR A 122 10.55 2.02 -1.67
CA THR A 122 10.07 0.76 -1.07
C THR A 122 9.06 1.03 0.06
N HIS A 123 9.33 2.05 0.88
CA HIS A 123 8.41 2.47 1.94
C HIS A 123 7.04 2.87 1.37
N GLU A 124 7.00 3.71 0.36
CA GLU A 124 5.76 4.14 -0.28
C GLU A 124 5.02 3.00 -1.02
N GLU A 125 5.76 2.09 -1.64
CA GLU A 125 5.18 0.89 -2.26
C GLU A 125 4.59 -0.06 -1.22
N THR A 126 5.13 -0.08 -0.01
CA THR A 126 4.55 -0.85 1.10
C THR A 126 3.22 -0.25 1.56
N HIS A 127 3.10 1.08 1.67
CA HIS A 127 1.82 1.74 1.91
C HIS A 127 0.76 1.35 0.87
N ARG A 128 1.13 1.37 -0.41
CA ARG A 128 0.25 0.88 -1.49
C ARG A 128 -0.18 -0.58 -1.27
N SER A 129 0.75 -1.44 -0.91
CA SER A 129 0.49 -2.88 -0.69
C SER A 129 -0.46 -3.11 0.50
N ILE A 130 -0.33 -2.35 1.58
CA ILE A 130 -1.24 -2.37 2.73
C ILE A 130 -2.67 -1.98 2.29
N TRP A 131 -2.81 -0.90 1.50
CA TRP A 131 -4.11 -0.49 0.95
C TRP A 131 -4.75 -1.57 0.08
N LEU A 132 -3.97 -2.23 -0.79
CA LEU A 132 -4.47 -3.32 -1.64
C LEU A 132 -4.95 -4.52 -0.82
N ALA A 133 -4.22 -4.88 0.23
CA ALA A 133 -4.65 -5.96 1.14
C ALA A 133 -5.97 -5.62 1.84
N CYS A 134 -6.13 -4.37 2.31
CA CYS A 134 -7.38 -3.90 2.90
C CYS A 134 -8.55 -3.92 1.91
N ALA A 135 -8.31 -3.53 0.67
CA ALA A 135 -9.31 -3.53 -0.39
C ALA A 135 -9.75 -4.95 -0.76
N THR A 136 -8.81 -5.89 -0.86
CA THR A 136 -9.13 -7.31 -1.10
C THR A 136 -10.00 -7.88 0.03
N GLU A 137 -9.67 -7.55 1.28
CA GLU A 137 -10.48 -7.95 2.44
C GLU A 137 -11.90 -7.37 2.38
N LEU A 138 -12.05 -6.10 1.97
CA LEU A 138 -13.35 -5.45 1.79
C LEU A 138 -14.16 -6.14 0.69
N GLU A 139 -13.59 -6.36 -0.49
CA GLU A 139 -14.27 -7.03 -1.61
C GLU A 139 -14.78 -8.41 -1.18
N THR A 140 -13.94 -9.20 -0.52
CA THR A 140 -14.33 -10.51 -0.01
C THR A 140 -15.55 -10.43 0.92
N LYS A 141 -15.53 -9.48 1.86
CA LYS A 141 -16.64 -9.28 2.81
C LYS A 141 -17.92 -8.79 2.11
N VAL A 142 -17.79 -7.87 1.15
CA VAL A 142 -18.95 -7.34 0.42
C VAL A 142 -19.60 -8.41 -0.46
N HIS A 143 -18.84 -9.25 -1.12
CA HIS A 143 -19.38 -10.37 -1.90
C HIS A 143 -20.12 -11.41 -1.04
N ALA A 144 -19.72 -11.58 0.22
CA ALA A 144 -20.33 -12.55 1.13
C ALA A 144 -21.64 -12.08 1.76
N ILE A 145 -21.90 -10.78 1.82
CA ILE A 145 -23.08 -10.27 2.52
C ILE A 145 -24.34 -10.28 1.66
N LYS A 146 -25.44 -10.63 2.34
CA LYS A 146 -26.81 -10.51 1.83
C LYS A 146 -27.68 -9.86 2.90
N ALA A 147 -28.78 -9.25 2.51
CA ALA A 147 -29.74 -8.65 3.44
C ALA A 147 -31.18 -8.89 2.97
N LYS A 148 -32.16 -8.77 3.86
CA LYS A 148 -33.57 -8.91 3.51
C LYS A 148 -34.04 -7.78 2.57
N SER A 149 -33.46 -6.59 2.71
CA SER A 149 -33.73 -5.43 1.85
C SER A 149 -32.44 -4.82 1.29
N CYS A 150 -32.52 -4.14 0.15
CA CYS A 150 -31.39 -3.42 -0.43
C CYS A 150 -30.96 -2.21 0.42
N GLY A 151 -31.88 -1.59 1.15
CA GLY A 151 -31.54 -0.55 2.12
C GLY A 151 -30.66 -1.06 3.26
N ASP A 152 -30.95 -2.24 3.80
CA ASP A 152 -30.10 -2.85 4.83
C ASP A 152 -28.76 -3.32 4.26
N LEU A 153 -28.74 -3.83 3.03
CA LEU A 153 -27.50 -4.20 2.37
C LEU A 153 -26.58 -2.99 2.21
N ASN A 154 -27.11 -1.87 1.73
CA ASN A 154 -26.37 -0.62 1.58
C ASN A 154 -25.78 -0.13 2.92
N LYS A 155 -26.56 -0.14 4.00
CA LYS A 155 -26.07 0.21 5.35
C LYS A 155 -24.94 -0.72 5.80
N LYS A 156 -25.04 -2.03 5.55
CA LYS A 156 -23.99 -3.00 5.89
C LYS A 156 -22.72 -2.75 5.08
N THR A 157 -22.83 -2.50 3.79
CA THR A 157 -21.69 -2.22 2.92
C THR A 157 -20.97 -0.92 3.33
N THR A 158 -21.73 0.15 3.63
CA THR A 158 -21.17 1.40 4.15
C THR A 158 -20.39 1.17 5.44
N ARG A 159 -20.96 0.40 6.38
CA ARG A 159 -20.29 0.08 7.65
C ARG A 159 -18.99 -0.71 7.42
N LEU A 160 -18.98 -1.68 6.52
CA LEU A 160 -17.77 -2.42 6.17
C LEU A 160 -16.70 -1.51 5.57
N TRP A 161 -17.09 -0.57 4.72
CA TRP A 161 -16.20 0.44 4.16
C TRP A 161 -15.54 1.30 5.26
N GLU A 162 -16.32 1.81 6.20
CA GLU A 162 -15.81 2.63 7.30
C GLU A 162 -14.88 1.83 8.23
N GLN A 163 -15.25 0.59 8.55
CA GLN A 163 -14.40 -0.33 9.31
C GLN A 163 -13.09 -0.62 8.60
N MET A 164 -13.13 -0.87 7.29
CA MET A 164 -11.93 -1.10 6.49
C MET A 164 -11.03 0.13 6.51
N ARG A 165 -11.56 1.33 6.26
CA ARG A 165 -10.78 2.58 6.31
C ARG A 165 -10.07 2.76 7.64
N THR A 166 -10.79 2.60 8.75
CA THR A 166 -10.23 2.73 10.10
C THR A 166 -9.15 1.69 10.39
N SER A 167 -9.42 0.43 10.06
CA SER A 167 -8.47 -0.68 10.25
C SER A 167 -7.23 -0.49 9.37
N CYS A 168 -7.41 -0.05 8.12
CA CYS A 168 -6.32 0.19 7.20
C CYS A 168 -5.43 1.36 7.65
N ALA A 169 -6.02 2.45 8.13
CA ALA A 169 -5.27 3.56 8.69
C ALA A 169 -4.37 3.10 9.84
N LYS A 170 -4.89 2.29 10.77
CA LYS A 170 -4.09 1.72 11.87
C LYS A 170 -2.93 0.86 11.38
N LYS A 171 -3.11 0.08 10.30
CA LYS A 171 -2.02 -0.72 9.71
C LYS A 171 -0.94 0.18 9.09
N GLN A 172 -1.33 1.28 8.45
CA GLN A 172 -0.41 2.29 7.90
C GLN A 172 0.40 2.96 9.02
N ASP A 173 -0.27 3.42 10.07
CA ASP A 173 0.39 4.07 11.22
C ASP A 173 1.37 3.11 11.92
N ALA A 174 1.00 1.84 12.09
CA ALA A 174 1.87 0.83 12.68
C ALA A 174 3.10 0.56 11.81
N PHE A 175 2.95 0.54 10.49
CA PHE A 175 4.06 0.41 9.56
C PHE A 175 5.01 1.62 9.66
N ASP A 176 4.49 2.84 9.63
CA ASP A 176 5.28 4.08 9.79
C ASP A 176 6.08 4.05 11.10
N ALA A 177 5.44 3.69 12.21
CA ALA A 177 6.09 3.61 13.51
C ALA A 177 7.24 2.58 13.54
N ALA A 178 7.05 1.41 12.91
CA ALA A 178 8.08 0.38 12.80
C ALA A 178 9.27 0.84 11.92
N GLU A 179 9.00 1.59 10.84
CA GLU A 179 10.03 2.05 9.92
C GLU A 179 10.84 3.26 10.44
N GLN A 180 10.32 4.00 11.42
CA GLN A 180 10.99 5.19 11.95
C GLN A 180 12.40 4.93 12.47
N ALA A 181 12.59 3.83 13.17
CA ALA A 181 13.92 3.44 13.69
C ALA A 181 14.90 3.09 12.55
N ARG A 182 14.41 2.53 11.45
CA ARG A 182 15.20 2.23 10.25
C ARG A 182 15.60 3.52 9.53
N LEU A 183 14.67 4.47 9.39
CA LEU A 183 14.91 5.78 8.79
C LEU A 183 16.03 6.52 9.54
N LEU A 184 15.97 6.60 10.89
CA LEU A 184 16.99 7.29 11.70
C LEU A 184 18.37 6.65 11.61
N ARG A 185 18.45 5.34 11.36
CA ARG A 185 19.72 4.60 11.19
C ARG A 185 20.21 4.57 9.75
N HIS A 186 19.43 5.12 8.82
CA HIS A 186 19.81 5.08 7.39
C HIS A 186 21.10 5.86 7.16
N PRO A 187 22.10 5.32 6.38
CA PRO A 187 23.41 5.94 6.19
C PRO A 187 23.33 7.40 5.74
N PHE A 188 22.48 7.73 4.78
CA PHE A 188 22.30 9.11 4.33
C PHE A 188 21.81 10.03 5.46
N VAL A 189 20.84 9.61 6.28
CA VAL A 189 20.35 10.39 7.41
C VAL A 189 21.44 10.57 8.46
N ARG A 190 22.20 9.51 8.78
CA ARG A 190 23.34 9.59 9.71
C ARG A 190 24.43 10.51 9.19
N LEU A 191 24.73 10.47 7.89
CA LEU A 191 25.70 11.39 7.28
C LEU A 191 25.28 12.86 7.46
N VAL A 192 24.00 13.17 7.25
CA VAL A 192 23.45 14.51 7.51
C VAL A 192 23.58 14.90 8.96
N LEU A 193 23.26 14.00 9.88
CA LEU A 193 23.33 14.26 11.34
C LEU A 193 24.76 14.47 11.84
N SER A 194 25.75 13.78 11.25
CA SER A 194 27.15 13.91 11.64
C SER A 194 27.81 15.21 11.15
N GLN A 195 27.29 15.82 10.06
CA GLN A 195 27.84 17.05 9.51
C GLN A 195 27.40 18.32 10.24
N GLY A 196 26.56 18.20 11.27
CA GLY A 196 26.17 19.19 12.29
C GLY A 196 25.84 20.61 11.81
N SER A 197 24.86 21.18 12.32
CA SER A 197 24.56 22.51 12.82
C SER A 197 23.18 23.08 12.48
N SER A 198 22.48 22.60 11.47
CA SER A 198 21.10 23.09 11.21
C SER A 198 20.02 22.04 11.48
N THR A 199 20.40 20.88 12.00
CA THR A 199 19.58 19.66 12.02
C THR A 199 18.74 19.48 13.29
N SER A 200 18.96 20.26 14.34
CA SER A 200 18.14 20.17 15.58
C SER A 200 16.64 20.44 15.31
N LYS A 201 16.32 21.35 14.39
CA LYS A 201 14.92 21.61 13.97
C LYS A 201 14.35 20.47 13.10
N ALA A 202 15.18 19.84 12.27
CA ALA A 202 14.75 18.72 11.42
C ALA A 202 14.50 17.42 12.20
N LEU A 203 15.28 17.17 13.25
CA LEU A 203 15.05 16.07 14.20
C LEU A 203 13.74 16.25 14.98
N ALA A 204 13.34 17.48 15.29
CA ALA A 204 12.08 17.76 15.96
C ALA A 204 10.85 17.37 15.10
N VAL A 205 10.97 17.41 13.77
CA VAL A 205 9.91 16.97 12.84
C VAL A 205 9.77 15.44 12.86
N LEU A 206 10.88 14.72 13.02
CA LEU A 206 10.88 13.24 13.08
C LEU A 206 10.40 12.68 14.42
N LYS A 207 10.50 13.47 15.52
CA LYS A 207 10.07 13.05 16.87
C LYS A 207 8.59 13.30 17.17
N LYS A 208 7.85 13.99 16.28
CA LYS A 208 6.44 14.38 16.48
C LYS A 208 5.44 13.51 15.72
N LYS A 209 5.85 12.33 15.24
CA LYS A 209 4.91 11.32 14.71
C LYS A 209 4.70 10.19 15.71
#